data_8bb9a6dc2f112c0815e2990e381fc81c
#
_entry.id   8bb9a6dc2f112c0815e2990e381fc81c
#
_cell.length_a   1.000
_cell.length_b   1.000
_cell.length_c   1.000
_cell.angle_alpha   90.00
_cell.angle_beta   90.00
_cell.angle_gamma   90.00
#
_symmetry.space_group_name_H-M   'P 1'
#
loop_
_entity.id
_entity.type
_entity.pdbx_description
1 polymer ?
#
loop_
_entity_poly.entity_id
_entity_poly.type
_entity_poly.pdbx_seq_one_letter_code
_entity_poly.pdbx_strand_id
1 'polypeptide(L)'
;VYQHEPSTDKNNRFRSDHTLFPIRKNISLEQNRLHVDYHFSDQMKQIFTTEINLAMPSCDGMGGRYVYQGKIPGGFGQLLELNHLTEIILDDDTLGGSVVLRTSSPVTLRAYPHYSVSQSESGFEKIMQAVTLQVECPTPAQGLNITLEINAR
;
A
#
# COMPACT_ATOMS: atom_id res chain seq x y z
N VAL A 1 -1.00 14.75 20.10
CA VAL A 1 -0.31 15.68 19.20
C VAL A 1 1.05 15.09 18.92
N TYR A 2 1.22 14.48 17.75
CA TYR A 2 2.52 13.94 17.31
C TYR A 2 3.29 15.08 16.64
N GLN A 3 4.39 15.50 17.21
CA GLN A 3 5.38 16.33 16.52
C GLN A 3 6.43 15.40 15.92
N HIS A 4 6.43 15.32 14.60
CA HIS A 4 7.45 14.62 13.83
C HIS A 4 8.43 15.67 13.31
N GLU A 5 9.65 15.71 13.85
CA GLU A 5 10.75 16.39 13.18
C GLU A 5 11.48 15.38 12.28
N PRO A 6 11.50 15.58 10.96
CA PRO A 6 12.25 14.72 10.07
C PRO A 6 13.73 15.11 10.09
N SER A 7 14.58 14.27 10.66
CA SER A 7 16.01 14.33 10.38
C SER A 7 16.30 13.48 9.14
N THR A 8 16.63 14.12 8.02
CA THR A 8 17.10 13.46 6.80
C THR A 8 18.61 13.25 6.88
N ASP A 9 19.04 12.03 7.04
CA ASP A 9 20.39 11.59 6.67
C ASP A 9 20.45 11.44 5.13
N LYS A 10 21.66 11.56 4.53
CA LYS A 10 21.94 11.48 3.07
C LYS A 10 21.42 10.21 2.37
N ASN A 11 20.79 9.30 3.09
CA ASN A 11 20.26 8.02 2.62
C ASN A 11 18.72 7.90 2.75
N ASN A 12 17.95 9.01 2.86
CA ASN A 12 16.48 8.97 2.99
C ASN A 12 15.94 8.03 4.11
N ARG A 13 16.61 7.98 5.27
CA ARG A 13 16.18 7.16 6.40
C ARG A 13 15.28 7.98 7.34
N PHE A 14 14.05 7.54 7.49
CA PHE A 14 13.15 8.08 8.53
C PHE A 14 13.34 7.29 9.83
N ARG A 15 13.67 7.98 10.92
CA ARG A 15 13.80 7.41 12.24
C ARG A 15 12.67 7.92 13.11
N SER A 16 11.88 7.03 13.68
CA SER A 16 10.85 7.33 14.67
C SER A 16 11.42 7.07 16.07
N ASP A 17 11.60 8.12 16.88
CA ASP A 17 12.26 8.01 18.19
C ASP A 17 11.28 7.77 19.37
N HIS A 18 10.00 7.48 19.12
CA HIS A 18 8.99 7.43 20.19
C HIS A 18 8.23 6.12 20.29
N THR A 19 8.88 4.99 20.12
CA THR A 19 8.17 3.73 20.26
C THR A 19 8.83 2.82 21.29
N LEU A 20 8.01 2.24 22.15
CA LEU A 20 8.32 1.05 22.95
C LEU A 20 8.87 -0.10 22.07
N PHE A 21 8.70 -0.02 20.73
CA PHE A 21 9.13 -0.98 19.72
C PHE A 21 9.69 -0.23 18.50
N PRO A 22 11.01 -0.08 18.36
CA PRO A 22 11.60 0.64 17.24
C PRO A 22 11.35 -0.13 15.92
N ILE A 23 10.69 0.54 15.00
CA ILE A 23 10.53 0.11 13.61
C ILE A 23 11.43 1.00 12.76
N ARG A 24 12.31 0.40 11.97
CA ARG A 24 13.05 1.12 10.94
C ARG A 24 12.36 0.90 9.60
N LYS A 25 12.04 1.99 8.92
CA LYS A 25 11.47 1.98 7.58
C LYS A 25 12.49 2.59 6.61
N ASN A 26 12.89 1.83 5.59
CA ASN A 26 13.70 2.32 4.48
C ASN A 26 12.83 2.35 3.22
N ILE A 27 12.98 3.42 2.43
CA ILE A 27 12.28 3.55 1.15
C ILE A 27 13.33 3.82 0.09
N SER A 28 13.31 3.05 -1.00
CA SER A 28 14.15 3.26 -2.16
C SER A 28 13.34 3.15 -3.45
N LEU A 29 13.76 3.88 -4.48
CA LEU A 29 13.13 3.89 -5.79
C LEU A 29 14.19 3.52 -6.82
N GLU A 30 13.91 2.48 -7.61
CA GLU A 30 14.77 2.00 -8.69
C GLU A 30 13.93 1.86 -9.95
N GLN A 31 14.20 2.71 -10.95
CA GLN A 31 13.45 2.70 -12.23
C GLN A 31 11.93 2.77 -12.01
N ASN A 32 11.23 1.65 -12.23
CA ASN A 32 9.78 1.50 -12.10
C ASN A 32 9.36 0.79 -10.79
N ARG A 33 10.29 0.63 -9.81
CA ARG A 33 10.07 -0.10 -8.56
C ARG A 33 10.28 0.78 -7.36
N LEU A 34 9.29 0.80 -6.49
CA LEU A 34 9.38 1.36 -5.14
C LEU A 34 9.54 0.21 -4.15
N HIS A 35 10.61 0.24 -3.36
CA HIS A 35 10.87 -0.72 -2.29
C HIS A 35 10.65 -0.05 -0.94
N VAL A 36 9.93 -0.74 -0.06
CA VAL A 36 9.69 -0.31 1.32
C VAL A 36 10.09 -1.45 2.25
N ASP A 37 11.19 -1.26 2.99
CA ASP A 37 11.72 -2.24 3.93
C ASP A 37 11.37 -1.86 5.35
N TYR A 38 10.70 -2.74 6.08
CA TYR A 38 10.43 -2.63 7.50
C TYR A 38 11.32 -3.59 8.27
N HIS A 39 12.07 -3.04 9.22
CA HIS A 39 12.88 -3.81 10.16
C HIS A 39 12.28 -3.67 11.55
N PHE A 40 12.01 -4.79 12.18
CA PHE A 40 11.43 -4.85 13.51
C PHE A 40 12.50 -5.23 14.53
N SER A 41 12.37 -4.79 15.78
CA SER A 41 13.20 -5.32 16.86
C SER A 41 12.78 -6.77 17.20
N ASP A 42 13.72 -7.60 17.61
CA ASP A 42 13.49 -9.02 17.96
C ASP A 42 12.43 -9.25 19.06
N GLN A 43 12.05 -8.20 19.78
CA GLN A 43 11.05 -8.26 20.85
C GLN A 43 9.61 -8.02 20.37
N MET A 44 9.40 -7.65 19.10
CA MET A 44 8.06 -7.42 18.57
C MET A 44 7.37 -8.74 18.21
N LYS A 45 6.46 -9.20 19.07
CA LYS A 45 5.55 -10.32 18.79
C LYS A 45 4.11 -9.78 18.64
N GLN A 46 3.93 -8.86 17.71
CA GLN A 46 2.64 -8.19 17.48
C GLN A 46 2.23 -8.29 16.02
N ILE A 47 0.98 -7.94 15.74
CA ILE A 47 0.53 -7.75 14.37
C ILE A 47 1.02 -6.39 13.91
N PHE A 48 1.72 -6.37 12.79
CA PHE A 48 2.12 -5.15 12.09
C PHE A 48 1.12 -4.83 11.00
N THR A 49 0.71 -3.59 10.92
CA THR A 49 -0.18 -3.09 9.88
C THR A 49 0.41 -1.84 9.23
N THR A 50 0.38 -1.77 7.92
CA THR A 50 0.75 -0.58 7.15
C THR A 50 -0.24 -0.37 6.01
N GLU A 51 -0.40 0.89 5.62
CA GLU A 51 -1.28 1.29 4.51
C GLU A 51 -0.49 1.97 3.41
N ILE A 52 -0.88 1.69 2.17
CA ILE A 52 -0.38 2.32 0.96
C ILE A 52 -1.59 2.83 0.19
N ASN A 53 -1.61 4.13 -0.08
CA ASN A 53 -2.66 4.76 -0.87
C ASN A 53 -2.13 5.04 -2.29
N LEU A 54 -2.79 4.48 -3.29
CA LEU A 54 -2.45 4.63 -4.69
C LEU A 54 -3.55 5.40 -5.41
N ALA A 55 -3.24 6.59 -5.93
CA ALA A 55 -4.13 7.37 -6.78
C ALA A 55 -4.19 6.74 -8.18
N MET A 56 -4.99 5.68 -8.32
CA MET A 56 -5.17 4.97 -9.58
C MET A 56 -6.10 5.76 -10.51
N PRO A 57 -5.75 5.95 -11.81
CA PRO A 57 -6.56 6.74 -12.74
C PRO A 57 -8.00 6.23 -12.93
N SER A 58 -8.22 4.91 -12.86
CA SER A 58 -9.55 4.29 -12.99
C SER A 58 -10.29 4.13 -11.67
N CYS A 59 -10.06 5.00 -10.66
CA CYS A 59 -10.62 4.87 -9.31
C CYS A 59 -12.11 4.50 -9.30
N ASP A 60 -12.97 5.30 -9.95
CA ASP A 60 -14.44 5.10 -9.95
C ASP A 60 -14.95 4.38 -11.21
N GLY A 61 -14.05 4.02 -12.11
CA GLY A 61 -14.40 3.40 -13.39
C GLY A 61 -14.43 1.88 -13.34
N MET A 62 -15.00 1.29 -14.39
CA MET A 62 -14.96 -0.16 -14.61
C MET A 62 -13.60 -0.63 -15.13
N GLY A 63 -12.67 0.29 -15.42
CA GLY A 63 -11.34 -0.01 -15.97
C GLY A 63 -10.31 -0.43 -14.95
N GLY A 64 -10.59 -0.28 -13.66
CA GLY A 64 -9.68 -0.65 -12.58
C GLY A 64 -10.09 -1.94 -11.88
N ARG A 65 -9.16 -2.91 -11.79
CA ARG A 65 -9.45 -4.24 -11.22
C ARG A 65 -8.25 -4.84 -10.52
N TYR A 66 -8.53 -5.66 -9.53
CA TYR A 66 -7.53 -6.51 -8.91
C TYR A 66 -7.40 -7.80 -9.69
N VAL A 67 -6.17 -8.29 -9.85
CA VAL A 67 -5.89 -9.61 -10.41
C VAL A 67 -5.05 -10.40 -9.40
N TYR A 68 -5.57 -11.54 -8.98
CA TYR A 68 -4.94 -12.43 -8.01
C TYR A 68 -5.03 -13.87 -8.50
N GLN A 69 -3.89 -14.55 -8.62
CA GLN A 69 -3.80 -15.93 -9.12
C GLN A 69 -4.54 -16.13 -10.46
N GLY A 70 -4.42 -15.16 -11.38
CA GLY A 70 -5.05 -15.20 -12.69
C GLY A 70 -6.58 -14.97 -12.69
N LYS A 71 -7.18 -14.61 -11.55
CA LYS A 71 -8.61 -14.30 -11.42
C LYS A 71 -8.81 -12.83 -11.07
N ILE A 72 -10.00 -12.31 -11.33
CA ILE A 72 -10.41 -10.96 -10.97
C ILE A 72 -11.36 -11.04 -9.77
N PRO A 73 -10.88 -10.89 -8.53
CA PRO A 73 -11.71 -10.94 -7.33
C PRO A 73 -12.57 -9.70 -7.13
N GLY A 74 -12.27 -8.58 -7.78
CA GLY A 74 -13.04 -7.35 -7.68
C GLY A 74 -12.43 -6.18 -8.41
N GLY A 75 -13.16 -5.06 -8.47
CA GLY A 75 -12.72 -3.76 -8.96
C GLY A 75 -12.26 -2.84 -7.83
N PHE A 76 -11.63 -1.71 -8.18
CA PHE A 76 -11.05 -0.78 -7.20
C PHE A 76 -12.07 -0.15 -6.25
N GLY A 77 -13.32 -0.01 -6.68
CA GLY A 77 -14.41 0.51 -5.83
C GLY A 77 -14.96 -0.47 -4.81
N GLN A 78 -14.44 -1.69 -4.73
CA GLN A 78 -14.94 -2.77 -3.87
C GLN A 78 -13.98 -3.06 -2.71
N LEU A 79 -14.55 -3.49 -1.58
CA LEU A 79 -13.77 -4.05 -0.48
C LEU A 79 -13.29 -5.46 -0.88
N LEU A 80 -12.00 -5.70 -0.75
CA LEU A 80 -11.37 -6.99 -0.98
C LEU A 80 -10.54 -7.39 0.24
N GLU A 81 -10.63 -8.65 0.66
CA GLU A 81 -9.75 -9.23 1.66
C GLU A 81 -9.15 -10.53 1.14
N LEU A 82 -7.83 -10.62 1.17
CA LEU A 82 -7.06 -11.78 0.72
C LEU A 82 -6.05 -12.18 1.81
N ASN A 83 -6.08 -13.45 2.17
CA ASN A 83 -5.19 -14.01 3.17
C ASN A 83 -4.03 -14.76 2.51
N HIS A 84 -2.85 -14.79 3.17
CA HIS A 84 -1.64 -15.46 2.71
C HIS A 84 -1.17 -14.99 1.32
N LEU A 85 -1.36 -13.71 1.05
CA LEU A 85 -0.96 -13.08 -0.20
C LEU A 85 0.53 -12.75 -0.18
N THR A 86 1.20 -13.01 -1.31
CA THR A 86 2.57 -12.54 -1.58
C THR A 86 2.64 -11.65 -2.82
N GLU A 87 1.62 -11.67 -3.68
CA GLU A 87 1.54 -10.84 -4.88
C GLU A 87 0.08 -10.53 -5.23
N ILE A 88 -0.17 -9.29 -5.67
CA ILE A 88 -1.41 -8.87 -6.32
C ILE A 88 -1.12 -7.85 -7.41
N ILE A 89 -1.90 -7.87 -8.47
CA ILE A 89 -1.81 -6.92 -9.57
C ILE A 89 -3.02 -5.99 -9.52
N LEU A 90 -2.76 -4.69 -9.58
CA LEU A 90 -3.75 -3.65 -9.81
C LEU A 90 -3.68 -3.28 -11.28
N ASP A 91 -4.58 -3.82 -12.08
CA ASP A 91 -4.65 -3.58 -13.52
C ASP A 91 -5.57 -2.41 -13.81
N ASP A 92 -5.12 -1.45 -14.61
CA ASP A 92 -5.82 -0.19 -14.84
C ASP A 92 -5.80 0.16 -16.33
N ASP A 93 -6.98 0.19 -16.95
CA ASP A 93 -7.13 0.45 -18.37
C ASP A 93 -6.81 1.92 -18.72
N THR A 94 -7.09 2.87 -17.82
CA THR A 94 -6.79 4.29 -18.03
C THR A 94 -5.29 4.55 -17.89
N LEU A 95 -4.63 3.89 -16.94
CA LEU A 95 -3.17 3.91 -16.82
C LEU A 95 -2.49 3.28 -18.05
N GLY A 96 -3.17 2.38 -18.74
CA GLY A 96 -2.59 1.57 -19.81
C GLY A 96 -1.52 0.61 -19.29
N GLY A 97 -1.71 0.11 -18.06
CA GLY A 97 -0.71 -0.71 -17.39
C GLY A 97 -1.19 -1.27 -16.06
N SER A 98 -0.25 -1.67 -15.24
CA SER A 98 -0.54 -2.24 -13.92
C SER A 98 0.47 -1.84 -12.87
N VAL A 99 0.03 -1.87 -11.61
CA VAL A 99 0.89 -1.82 -10.44
C VAL A 99 0.89 -3.20 -9.80
N VAL A 100 2.06 -3.79 -9.63
CA VAL A 100 2.23 -5.10 -8.97
C VAL A 100 2.76 -4.86 -7.55
N LEU A 101 1.98 -5.26 -6.55
CA LEU A 101 2.43 -5.30 -5.17
C LEU A 101 2.97 -6.69 -4.87
N ARG A 102 4.19 -6.77 -4.32
CA ARG A 102 4.81 -7.99 -3.79
C ARG A 102 5.24 -7.79 -2.36
N THR A 103 5.17 -8.88 -1.58
CA THR A 103 5.64 -8.90 -0.20
C THR A 103 6.64 -10.04 0.01
N SER A 104 7.65 -9.83 0.86
CA SER A 104 8.68 -10.84 1.14
C SER A 104 8.19 -12.03 1.97
N SER A 105 7.04 -11.89 2.61
CA SER A 105 6.38 -12.95 3.38
C SER A 105 4.87 -12.87 3.16
N PRO A 106 4.12 -13.97 3.37
CA PRO A 106 2.67 -13.96 3.26
C PRO A 106 2.03 -12.97 4.23
N VAL A 107 1.08 -12.18 3.72
CA VAL A 107 0.35 -11.15 4.46
C VAL A 107 -1.17 -11.32 4.29
N THR A 108 -1.95 -10.71 5.15
CA THR A 108 -3.35 -10.40 4.88
C THR A 108 -3.41 -9.03 4.22
N LEU A 109 -4.02 -8.96 3.05
CA LEU A 109 -4.28 -7.72 2.33
C LEU A 109 -5.77 -7.39 2.41
N ARG A 110 -6.08 -6.16 2.88
CA ARG A 110 -7.39 -5.54 2.69
C ARG A 110 -7.22 -4.39 1.71
N ALA A 111 -7.98 -4.41 0.63
CA ALA A 111 -8.01 -3.32 -0.34
C ALA A 111 -9.40 -2.69 -0.35
N TYR A 112 -9.44 -1.36 -0.33
CA TYR A 112 -10.70 -0.62 -0.31
C TYR A 112 -10.54 0.78 -0.92
N PRO A 113 -11.66 1.36 -1.43
CA PRO A 113 -11.63 2.69 -2.00
C PRO A 113 -11.47 3.76 -0.91
N HIS A 114 -10.59 4.71 -1.14
CA HIS A 114 -10.45 5.92 -0.34
C HIS A 114 -11.26 7.06 -0.95
N TYR A 115 -12.19 7.60 -0.19
CA TYR A 115 -13.07 8.67 -0.65
C TYR A 115 -12.79 9.99 0.05
N SER A 116 -12.95 11.08 -0.71
CA SER A 116 -13.14 12.42 -0.15
C SER A 116 -14.58 12.90 -0.39
N VAL A 117 -15.00 13.85 0.41
CA VAL A 117 -16.26 14.57 0.19
C VAL A 117 -15.93 15.94 -0.38
N SER A 118 -16.45 16.24 -1.57
CA SER A 118 -16.33 17.52 -2.22
C SER A 118 -17.68 18.25 -2.20
N GLN A 119 -17.66 19.56 -2.05
CA GLN A 119 -18.85 20.40 -2.19
C GLN A 119 -18.95 20.86 -3.64
N SER A 120 -20.08 20.56 -4.29
CA SER A 120 -20.43 21.04 -5.62
C SER A 120 -21.66 21.96 -5.55
N GLU A 121 -22.03 22.59 -6.66
CA GLU A 121 -23.25 23.41 -6.74
C GLU A 121 -24.51 22.61 -6.49
N SER A 122 -24.49 21.29 -6.71
CA SER A 122 -25.60 20.36 -6.49
C SER A 122 -25.60 19.72 -5.10
N GLY A 123 -24.62 20.02 -4.22
CA GLY A 123 -24.50 19.48 -2.88
C GLY A 123 -23.17 18.83 -2.60
N PHE A 124 -23.14 17.81 -1.73
CA PHE A 124 -21.93 17.06 -1.41
C PHE A 124 -21.80 15.84 -2.31
N GLU A 125 -20.65 15.70 -2.92
CA GLU A 125 -20.28 14.56 -3.76
C GLU A 125 -19.17 13.74 -3.09
N LYS A 126 -19.32 12.42 -3.14
CA LYS A 126 -18.31 11.48 -2.66
C LYS A 126 -17.47 11.05 -3.85
N ILE A 127 -16.19 11.45 -3.83
CA ILE A 127 -15.25 11.19 -4.93
C ILE A 127 -14.17 10.23 -4.45
N MET A 128 -13.97 9.13 -5.18
CA MET A 128 -12.87 8.21 -4.94
C MET A 128 -11.54 8.84 -5.35
N GLN A 129 -10.60 8.92 -4.41
CA GLN A 129 -9.31 9.56 -4.61
C GLN A 129 -8.17 8.55 -4.81
N ALA A 130 -8.32 7.37 -4.22
CA ALA A 130 -7.27 6.37 -4.20
C ALA A 130 -7.83 4.97 -3.92
N VAL A 131 -7.01 3.98 -4.20
CA VAL A 131 -7.13 2.63 -3.66
C VAL A 131 -6.22 2.55 -2.43
N THR A 132 -6.78 2.18 -1.29
CA THR A 132 -6.00 1.87 -0.08
C THR A 132 -5.70 0.38 -0.04
N LEU A 133 -4.43 0.05 0.12
CA LEU A 133 -3.91 -1.30 0.33
C LEU A 133 -3.41 -1.39 1.78
N GLN A 134 -4.18 -2.01 2.65
CA GLN A 134 -3.79 -2.28 4.03
C GLN A 134 -3.14 -3.66 4.08
N VAL A 135 -1.87 -3.68 4.44
CA VAL A 135 -1.05 -4.89 4.58
C VAL A 135 -0.90 -5.21 6.05
N GLU A 136 -1.28 -6.42 6.45
CA GLU A 136 -1.21 -6.90 7.82
C GLU A 136 -0.47 -8.23 7.90
N CYS A 137 0.47 -8.35 8.82
CA CYS A 137 1.17 -9.61 9.10
C CYS A 137 1.62 -9.68 10.56
N PRO A 138 1.83 -10.88 11.11
CA PRO A 138 2.65 -11.04 12.31
C PRO A 138 4.04 -10.49 12.01
N THR A 139 4.66 -9.78 12.96
CA THR A 139 6.00 -9.21 12.75
C THR A 139 7.02 -10.30 12.41
N PRO A 140 7.52 -10.36 11.16
CA PRO A 140 8.47 -11.39 10.77
C PRO A 140 9.86 -11.07 11.32
N ALA A 141 10.58 -12.08 11.80
CA ALA A 141 11.92 -11.95 12.37
C ALA A 141 12.93 -11.32 11.39
N GLN A 142 12.73 -11.51 10.09
CA GLN A 142 13.61 -10.98 9.03
C GLN A 142 13.15 -9.62 8.48
N GLY A 143 12.11 -9.02 9.08
CA GLY A 143 11.48 -7.82 8.54
C GLY A 143 10.48 -8.10 7.42
N LEU A 144 9.84 -7.05 6.91
CA LEU A 144 8.91 -7.10 5.79
C LEU A 144 9.40 -6.18 4.68
N ASN A 145 9.61 -6.74 3.49
CA ASN A 145 9.79 -5.94 2.28
C ASN A 145 8.46 -5.89 1.51
N ILE A 146 8.10 -4.70 1.06
CA ILE A 146 6.99 -4.45 0.13
C ILE A 146 7.58 -3.80 -1.11
N THR A 147 7.31 -4.39 -2.28
CA THR A 147 7.70 -3.82 -3.57
C THR A 147 6.44 -3.45 -4.36
N LEU A 148 6.43 -2.24 -4.89
CA LEU A 148 5.47 -1.81 -5.90
C LEU A 148 6.20 -1.63 -7.22
N GLU A 149 5.76 -2.32 -8.26
CA GLU A 149 6.34 -2.26 -9.61
C GLU A 149 5.29 -1.78 -10.61
N ILE A 150 5.62 -0.75 -11.39
CA ILE A 150 4.75 -0.20 -12.44
C ILE A 150 5.14 -0.83 -13.77
N ASN A 151 4.19 -1.46 -14.45
CA ASN A 151 4.37 -2.08 -15.74
C ASN A 151 3.43 -1.43 -16.76
N ALA A 152 4.00 -0.86 -17.83
CA ALA A 152 3.22 -0.43 -19.00
C ALA A 152 2.79 -1.65 -19.84
N ARG A 153 1.64 -1.54 -20.51
CA ARG A 153 1.21 -2.52 -21.50
C ARG A 153 1.94 -2.33 -22.83
#